data_58f8e77d1bf687b9b66fc3dcb2bd07b1
#
_entry.id   58f8e77d1bf687b9b66fc3dcb2bd07b1
#
_cell.length_a   1.000
_cell.length_b   1.000
_cell.length_c   1.000
_cell.angle_alpha   90.00
_cell.angle_beta   90.00
_cell.angle_gamma   90.00
#
_symmetry.space_group_name_H-M   'P 1'
#
loop_
_entity.id
_entity.type
_entity.pdbx_description
1 polymer ?
#
loop_
_entity_poly.entity_id
_entity_poly.type
_entity_poly.pdbx_seq_one_letter_code
_entity_poly.pdbx_strand_id
1 'polypeptide(L)'
;MKIMVSGFRRINKAEITTGKITLLAGKNEAGKTSLIQGIAAALSPLTIPVDLLNKQKILSIVHTGMPKSTILVEGNKWMSGISYPSCDRASEGDAVSISEYATGLKSVIDEPVKTRSEIICKLLDAYPTKEMLAEELGFNVDRLWETIQVSGWDGAHAHAKETGARLKGGWEEITGKRFGVKIAESWKPDKYEFDLADATEEELAAELKAEHEWLEISIANETITAQDVAELESAKTRLPELKNKRTQLLSDIDKLKNAFRLGKTAIANMPPALQPETQQCPNCNVPLSITGGKIVLPVQITAETIAKRKADIEEMEKSQQIIVESAAKLDKELLEINAEIVAAEKVIATKSETIKKELHGKKQKAGVEECRKLVEAARTRLDAFTAYQKATKAFNNIVLNQRIVDILSPQGLRLTVVKSAIEKLNIKIKKLCILAGWKEVCIGTDMEITQEGWPHYLLSESAKYRTRVILQLVFSGIMKEGIVLIDGADILDKTGRNGLFKALSKMPFESIVGMTMHKKEDIPDLSGIGGRCYWVEDGVVA
;
A
#
# COMPACT_ATOMS: atom_id res chain seq x y z
N MET A 1 -37.94 3.33 0.82
CA MET A 1 -38.30 1.93 0.49
C MET A 1 -39.59 1.55 1.17
N LYS A 2 -40.31 0.55 0.66
CA LYS A 2 -41.48 -0.06 1.32
C LYS A 2 -41.06 -1.43 1.84
N ILE A 3 -41.38 -1.75 3.09
CA ILE A 3 -41.00 -3.00 3.76
C ILE A 3 -42.27 -3.66 4.27
N MET A 4 -42.47 -4.90 3.91
CA MET A 4 -43.59 -5.72 4.33
C MET A 4 -43.07 -6.99 4.99
N VAL A 5 -43.49 -7.23 6.21
CA VAL A 5 -43.12 -8.43 6.99
C VAL A 5 -44.40 -9.11 7.46
N SER A 6 -44.50 -10.39 7.22
CA SER A 6 -45.60 -11.21 7.67
C SER A 6 -45.07 -12.49 8.30
N GLY A 7 -45.51 -12.82 9.51
CA GLY A 7 -45.25 -14.08 10.17
C GLY A 7 -43.82 -14.32 10.58
N PHE A 8 -43.01 -13.28 10.88
CA PHE A 8 -41.61 -13.44 11.24
C PHE A 8 -41.39 -13.26 12.73
N ARG A 9 -40.99 -14.33 13.40
CA ARG A 9 -40.74 -14.35 14.85
C ARG A 9 -41.92 -13.76 15.64
N ARG A 10 -41.70 -12.63 16.36
CA ARG A 10 -42.79 -11.93 17.07
C ARG A 10 -43.63 -11.02 16.18
N ILE A 11 -43.26 -10.81 14.91
CA ILE A 11 -44.05 -9.97 13.99
C ILE A 11 -45.14 -10.80 13.32
N ASN A 12 -46.36 -10.41 13.58
CA ASN A 12 -47.52 -10.94 12.85
C ASN A 12 -47.62 -10.29 11.48
N LYS A 13 -47.74 -8.94 11.47
CA LYS A 13 -47.78 -8.16 10.22
C LYS A 13 -47.23 -6.76 10.44
N ALA A 14 -46.31 -6.37 9.58
CA ALA A 14 -45.73 -5.02 9.56
C ALA A 14 -45.67 -4.50 8.13
N GLU A 15 -46.05 -3.26 7.96
CA GLU A 15 -45.87 -2.50 6.71
C GLU A 15 -45.32 -1.13 7.06
N ILE A 16 -44.13 -0.83 6.59
CA ILE A 16 -43.46 0.44 6.85
C ILE A 16 -42.92 1.02 5.56
N THR A 17 -42.90 2.34 5.47
CA THR A 17 -42.23 3.08 4.42
C THR A 17 -41.05 3.82 5.05
N THR A 18 -39.87 3.59 4.53
CA THR A 18 -38.65 4.23 5.10
C THR A 18 -38.63 5.73 4.81
N GLY A 19 -38.01 6.46 5.75
CA GLY A 19 -37.55 7.82 5.56
C GLY A 19 -36.05 7.86 5.63
N LYS A 20 -35.49 9.06 5.70
CA LYS A 20 -34.05 9.26 5.96
C LYS A 20 -33.60 8.52 7.21
N ILE A 21 -34.40 8.62 8.26
CA ILE A 21 -34.30 7.84 9.50
C ILE A 21 -35.66 7.24 9.78
N THR A 22 -35.73 5.95 9.95
CA THR A 22 -36.95 5.24 10.31
C THR A 22 -36.82 4.71 11.73
N LEU A 23 -37.57 5.28 12.66
CA LEU A 23 -37.56 4.87 14.05
C LEU A 23 -38.65 3.82 14.29
N LEU A 24 -38.25 2.65 14.79
CA LEU A 24 -39.12 1.60 15.30
C LEU A 24 -39.10 1.69 16.82
N ALA A 25 -40.14 2.32 17.37
CA ALA A 25 -40.33 2.50 18.80
C ALA A 25 -41.37 1.49 19.34
N GLY A 26 -41.27 1.11 20.59
CA GLY A 26 -42.24 0.22 21.25
C GLY A 26 -41.66 -0.34 22.56
N LYS A 27 -42.53 -1.01 23.33
CA LYS A 27 -42.16 -1.65 24.60
C LYS A 27 -41.13 -2.78 24.39
N ASN A 28 -40.52 -3.26 25.46
CA ASN A 28 -39.74 -4.48 25.41
C ASN A 28 -40.61 -5.63 24.89
N GLU A 29 -39.98 -6.51 24.11
CA GLU A 29 -40.62 -7.69 23.52
C GLU A 29 -41.73 -7.41 22.48
N ALA A 30 -42.01 -6.17 22.09
CA ALA A 30 -43.00 -5.82 21.09
C ALA A 30 -42.66 -6.32 19.66
N GLY A 31 -41.44 -6.77 19.38
CA GLY A 31 -41.03 -7.29 18.07
C GLY A 31 -40.08 -6.42 17.27
N LYS A 32 -39.60 -5.29 17.81
CA LYS A 32 -38.66 -4.35 17.11
C LYS A 32 -37.42 -5.05 16.56
N THR A 33 -36.69 -5.79 17.42
CA THR A 33 -35.51 -6.58 17.01
C THR A 33 -35.88 -7.63 15.97
N SER A 34 -37.04 -8.29 16.10
CA SER A 34 -37.52 -9.25 15.11
C SER A 34 -37.72 -8.57 13.74
N LEU A 35 -38.31 -7.38 13.72
CA LEU A 35 -38.53 -6.63 12.49
C LEU A 35 -37.19 -6.25 11.83
N ILE A 36 -36.23 -5.72 12.60
CA ILE A 36 -34.87 -5.39 12.11
C ILE A 36 -34.16 -6.62 11.56
N GLN A 37 -34.22 -7.74 12.27
CA GLN A 37 -33.62 -9.00 11.81
C GLN A 37 -34.27 -9.57 10.56
N GLY A 38 -35.60 -9.42 10.42
CA GLY A 38 -36.29 -9.77 9.18
C GLY A 38 -35.83 -8.93 7.99
N ILE A 39 -35.71 -7.61 8.18
CA ILE A 39 -35.22 -6.71 7.15
C ILE A 39 -33.76 -7.05 6.78
N ALA A 40 -32.91 -7.30 7.80
CA ALA A 40 -31.56 -7.75 7.59
C ALA A 40 -31.47 -9.05 6.77
N ALA A 41 -32.33 -10.02 7.07
CA ALA A 41 -32.39 -11.28 6.33
C ALA A 41 -32.82 -11.09 4.86
N ALA A 42 -33.71 -10.15 4.56
CA ALA A 42 -34.11 -9.85 3.20
C ALA A 42 -33.05 -9.12 2.39
N LEU A 43 -32.26 -8.24 3.02
CA LEU A 43 -31.29 -7.37 2.36
C LEU A 43 -29.86 -7.92 2.37
N SER A 44 -29.49 -8.79 3.32
CA SER A 44 -28.15 -9.38 3.38
C SER A 44 -28.07 -10.69 2.59
N PRO A 45 -26.85 -11.15 2.22
CA PRO A 45 -26.66 -12.44 1.54
C PRO A 45 -26.96 -13.64 2.45
N LEU A 46 -27.13 -13.44 3.74
CA LEU A 46 -27.41 -14.50 4.72
C LEU A 46 -28.83 -15.02 4.56
N THR A 47 -28.97 -16.31 4.32
CA THR A 47 -30.27 -16.99 4.24
C THR A 47 -30.82 -17.40 5.59
N ILE A 48 -29.94 -17.48 6.60
CA ILE A 48 -30.28 -17.89 7.97
C ILE A 48 -29.90 -16.77 8.91
N PRO A 49 -30.78 -16.30 9.80
CA PRO A 49 -30.41 -15.34 10.83
C PRO A 49 -29.23 -15.83 11.66
N VAL A 50 -28.29 -14.94 11.98
CA VAL A 50 -27.02 -15.25 12.65
C VAL A 50 -27.18 -15.94 14.00
N ASP A 51 -28.30 -15.69 14.68
CA ASP A 51 -28.63 -16.29 15.97
C ASP A 51 -29.20 -17.72 15.88
N LEU A 52 -29.43 -18.22 14.66
CA LEU A 52 -29.82 -19.62 14.46
C LEU A 52 -28.61 -20.47 14.13
N LEU A 53 -28.19 -21.25 15.12
CA LEU A 53 -27.03 -22.15 14.99
C LEU A 53 -27.30 -23.38 14.08
N ASN A 54 -28.55 -23.64 13.71
CA ASN A 54 -28.91 -24.89 13.05
C ASN A 54 -30.12 -24.71 12.12
N LYS A 55 -30.04 -25.21 10.88
CA LYS A 55 -31.17 -25.26 9.91
C LYS A 55 -32.42 -25.96 10.48
N GLN A 56 -32.27 -26.92 11.36
CA GLN A 56 -33.40 -27.62 12.01
C GLN A 56 -34.27 -26.70 12.86
N LYS A 57 -33.78 -25.53 13.28
CA LYS A 57 -34.52 -24.54 14.06
C LYS A 57 -35.21 -23.46 13.20
N ILE A 58 -35.15 -23.56 11.87
CA ILE A 58 -35.74 -22.55 10.98
C ILE A 58 -37.24 -22.40 11.19
N LEU A 59 -37.93 -23.46 11.54
CA LEU A 59 -39.37 -23.41 11.88
C LEU A 59 -39.67 -22.44 13.04
N SER A 60 -38.75 -22.25 13.99
CA SER A 60 -38.94 -21.30 15.08
C SER A 60 -38.90 -19.82 14.67
N ILE A 61 -38.51 -19.54 13.43
CA ILE A 61 -38.58 -18.20 12.86
C ILE A 61 -39.99 -17.81 12.45
N VAL A 62 -40.81 -18.79 12.10
CA VAL A 62 -42.19 -18.54 11.69
C VAL A 62 -43.05 -18.23 12.92
N HIS A 63 -43.82 -17.14 12.83
CA HIS A 63 -44.71 -16.72 13.91
C HIS A 63 -45.72 -17.82 14.25
N THR A 64 -45.94 -18.03 15.56
CA THR A 64 -46.86 -19.06 16.03
C THR A 64 -48.25 -18.89 15.38
N GLY A 65 -48.75 -19.97 14.80
CA GLY A 65 -50.07 -19.98 14.11
C GLY A 65 -50.05 -19.57 12.64
N MET A 66 -48.88 -19.23 12.11
CA MET A 66 -48.73 -18.93 10.69
C MET A 66 -48.07 -20.07 9.90
N PRO A 67 -48.45 -20.35 8.66
CA PRO A 67 -47.85 -21.42 7.84
C PRO A 67 -46.45 -21.05 7.31
N LYS A 68 -46.20 -19.78 7.10
CA LYS A 68 -44.94 -19.25 6.56
C LYS A 68 -44.66 -17.83 7.03
N SER A 69 -43.39 -17.45 6.98
CA SER A 69 -42.94 -16.08 7.13
C SER A 69 -42.54 -15.53 5.77
N THR A 70 -42.83 -14.27 5.53
CA THR A 70 -42.41 -13.57 4.30
C THR A 70 -41.94 -12.18 4.66
N ILE A 71 -40.76 -11.84 4.22
CA ILE A 71 -40.19 -10.50 4.33
C ILE A 71 -39.92 -10.00 2.91
N LEU A 72 -40.42 -8.82 2.59
CA LEU A 72 -40.28 -8.18 1.31
C LEU A 72 -39.87 -6.73 1.49
N VAL A 73 -38.84 -6.32 0.76
CA VAL A 73 -38.33 -4.95 0.72
C VAL A 73 -38.38 -4.48 -0.72
N GLU A 74 -39.15 -3.44 -0.96
CA GLU A 74 -39.33 -2.83 -2.26
C GLU A 74 -38.69 -1.45 -2.31
N GLY A 75 -37.81 -1.22 -3.27
CA GLY A 75 -37.26 0.08 -3.61
C GLY A 75 -37.81 0.64 -4.91
N ASN A 76 -37.19 1.66 -5.44
CA ASN A 76 -37.53 2.18 -6.76
C ASN A 76 -36.89 1.26 -7.83
N LYS A 77 -37.74 0.49 -8.53
CA LYS A 77 -37.36 -0.46 -9.59
C LYS A 77 -36.58 -1.70 -9.13
N TRP A 78 -36.61 -2.04 -7.86
CA TRP A 78 -36.01 -3.27 -7.34
C TRP A 78 -36.81 -3.83 -6.17
N MET A 79 -36.70 -5.11 -5.98
CA MET A 79 -37.30 -5.83 -4.87
C MET A 79 -36.33 -6.89 -4.34
N SER A 80 -36.28 -7.09 -3.02
CA SER A 80 -35.61 -8.20 -2.37
C SER A 80 -36.47 -8.81 -1.30
N GLY A 81 -36.55 -10.11 -1.24
CA GLY A 81 -37.37 -10.81 -0.25
C GLY A 81 -36.82 -12.16 0.15
N ILE A 82 -37.32 -12.68 1.28
CA ILE A 82 -37.00 -14.01 1.77
C ILE A 82 -38.22 -14.61 2.44
N SER A 83 -38.42 -15.92 2.27
CA SER A 83 -39.51 -16.69 2.88
C SER A 83 -38.97 -17.80 3.74
N TYR A 84 -39.63 -18.06 4.87
CA TYR A 84 -39.30 -19.17 5.78
C TYR A 84 -40.50 -20.10 5.96
N PRO A 85 -40.32 -21.40 6.16
CA PRO A 85 -39.06 -22.09 6.44
C PRO A 85 -38.25 -22.50 5.21
N SER A 86 -38.72 -22.29 3.99
CA SER A 86 -38.07 -22.73 2.76
C SER A 86 -36.72 -22.03 2.50
N CYS A 87 -36.52 -20.84 3.06
CA CYS A 87 -35.36 -19.96 2.79
C CYS A 87 -35.27 -19.51 1.34
N ASP A 88 -36.42 -19.46 0.62
CA ASP A 88 -36.47 -19.00 -0.75
C ASP A 88 -36.29 -17.51 -0.82
N ARG A 89 -35.40 -17.08 -1.71
CA ARG A 89 -35.17 -15.66 -2.01
C ARG A 89 -35.86 -15.28 -3.30
N ALA A 90 -36.43 -14.08 -3.28
CA ALA A 90 -36.93 -13.41 -4.46
C ALA A 90 -36.16 -12.09 -4.62
N SER A 91 -35.72 -11.80 -5.83
CA SER A 91 -35.10 -10.52 -6.16
C SER A 91 -35.49 -10.10 -7.57
N GLU A 92 -35.77 -8.82 -7.76
CA GLU A 92 -36.05 -8.21 -9.06
C GLU A 92 -35.27 -6.91 -9.18
N GLY A 93 -34.80 -6.62 -10.39
CA GLY A 93 -34.01 -5.42 -10.68
C GLY A 93 -32.65 -5.42 -10.01
N ASP A 94 -32.08 -4.24 -9.85
CA ASP A 94 -30.81 -4.03 -9.13
C ASP A 94 -31.06 -4.03 -7.61
N ALA A 95 -31.43 -5.19 -7.07
CA ALA A 95 -31.76 -5.34 -5.66
C ALA A 95 -30.54 -4.96 -4.77
N VAL A 96 -30.77 -4.10 -3.79
CA VAL A 96 -29.76 -3.68 -2.84
C VAL A 96 -29.40 -4.87 -1.96
N SER A 97 -28.13 -5.26 -1.98
CA SER A 97 -27.55 -6.17 -1.01
C SER A 97 -26.67 -5.37 -0.06
N ILE A 98 -26.94 -5.48 1.23
CA ILE A 98 -26.17 -4.80 2.27
C ILE A 98 -25.24 -5.77 3.00
N SER A 99 -24.09 -5.27 3.44
CA SER A 99 -23.14 -6.07 4.18
C SER A 99 -23.68 -6.46 5.56
N GLU A 100 -23.15 -7.55 6.10
CA GLU A 100 -23.48 -7.99 7.47
C GLU A 100 -23.13 -6.91 8.52
N TYR A 101 -22.16 -6.05 8.20
CA TYR A 101 -21.78 -4.92 9.06
C TYR A 101 -22.83 -3.80 9.02
N ALA A 102 -23.40 -3.50 7.87
CA ALA A 102 -24.47 -2.51 7.73
C ALA A 102 -25.77 -2.96 8.42
N THR A 103 -26.02 -4.27 8.46
CA THR A 103 -27.16 -4.83 9.20
C THR A 103 -27.02 -4.77 10.71
N GLY A 104 -25.80 -4.51 11.23
CA GLY A 104 -25.49 -4.61 12.66
C GLY A 104 -25.42 -6.05 13.20
N LEU A 105 -25.60 -7.07 12.34
CA LEU A 105 -25.50 -8.49 12.73
C LEU A 105 -24.05 -8.88 13.05
N LYS A 106 -23.10 -8.24 12.40
CA LYS A 106 -21.66 -8.36 12.70
C LYS A 106 -21.06 -7.00 13.00
N SER A 107 -20.09 -6.99 13.86
CA SER A 107 -19.29 -5.79 14.12
C SER A 107 -17.81 -6.11 13.91
N VAL A 108 -17.11 -5.20 13.25
CA VAL A 108 -15.65 -5.31 13.05
C VAL A 108 -14.90 -5.39 14.38
N ILE A 109 -15.49 -4.87 15.46
CA ILE A 109 -14.93 -4.95 16.81
C ILE A 109 -14.85 -6.39 17.31
N ASP A 110 -15.88 -7.18 17.02
CA ASP A 110 -16.01 -8.56 17.52
C ASP A 110 -15.14 -9.55 16.72
N GLU A 111 -14.59 -9.11 15.57
CA GLU A 111 -13.72 -9.92 14.73
C GLU A 111 -12.32 -10.08 15.37
N PRO A 112 -11.67 -11.23 15.22
CA PRO A 112 -10.26 -11.41 15.60
C PRO A 112 -9.37 -10.38 14.90
N VAL A 113 -8.26 -9.97 15.53
CA VAL A 113 -7.34 -8.94 15.01
C VAL A 113 -6.92 -9.20 13.57
N LYS A 114 -6.61 -10.44 13.20
CA LYS A 114 -6.23 -10.83 11.83
C LYS A 114 -7.36 -10.55 10.84
N THR A 115 -8.56 -11.04 11.13
CA THR A 115 -9.76 -10.84 10.28
C THR A 115 -10.10 -9.36 10.18
N ARG A 116 -10.02 -8.63 11.29
CA ARG A 116 -10.23 -7.18 11.34
C ARG A 116 -9.25 -6.44 10.42
N SER A 117 -7.98 -6.81 10.46
CA SER A 117 -6.95 -6.26 9.56
C SER A 117 -7.29 -6.50 8.09
N GLU A 118 -7.66 -7.72 7.74
CA GLU A 118 -8.04 -8.09 6.37
C GLU A 118 -9.26 -7.28 5.87
N ILE A 119 -10.28 -7.13 6.71
CA ILE A 119 -11.49 -6.35 6.40
C ILE A 119 -11.13 -4.88 6.16
N ILE A 120 -10.35 -4.28 7.07
CA ILE A 120 -9.97 -2.86 6.99
C ILE A 120 -9.08 -2.62 5.78
N CYS A 121 -8.07 -3.46 5.54
CA CYS A 121 -7.19 -3.34 4.38
C CYS A 121 -7.98 -3.45 3.06
N LYS A 122 -8.89 -4.41 2.96
CA LYS A 122 -9.74 -4.59 1.78
C LYS A 122 -10.67 -3.39 1.57
N LEU A 123 -11.28 -2.89 2.64
CA LEU A 123 -12.22 -1.77 2.60
C LEU A 123 -11.54 -0.46 2.16
N LEU A 124 -10.30 -0.25 2.57
CA LEU A 124 -9.54 0.96 2.29
C LEU A 124 -8.62 0.83 1.08
N ASP A 125 -8.63 -0.32 0.41
CA ASP A 125 -7.67 -0.68 -0.65
C ASP A 125 -6.21 -0.44 -0.18
N ALA A 126 -5.95 -0.81 1.08
CA ALA A 126 -4.69 -0.55 1.75
C ALA A 126 -3.66 -1.65 1.45
N TYR A 127 -3.34 -1.81 0.19
CA TYR A 127 -2.33 -2.75 -0.30
C TYR A 127 -1.17 -1.99 -0.96
N PRO A 128 0.08 -2.37 -0.69
CA PRO A 128 1.21 -1.78 -1.39
C PRO A 128 1.13 -2.05 -2.89
N THR A 129 1.42 -1.03 -3.71
CA THR A 129 1.47 -1.15 -5.16
C THR A 129 2.90 -1.36 -5.66
N LYS A 130 3.04 -1.76 -6.92
CA LYS A 130 4.33 -1.92 -7.59
C LYS A 130 5.12 -0.61 -7.62
N GLU A 131 4.42 0.50 -7.87
CA GLU A 131 5.00 1.83 -7.93
C GLU A 131 5.58 2.25 -6.58
N MET A 132 4.84 2.02 -5.49
CA MET A 132 5.32 2.27 -4.12
C MET A 132 6.56 1.45 -3.80
N LEU A 133 6.57 0.17 -4.20
CA LEU A 133 7.72 -0.71 -4.00
C LEU A 133 8.94 -0.23 -4.80
N ALA A 134 8.73 0.19 -6.05
CA ALA A 134 9.80 0.73 -6.90
C ALA A 134 10.36 2.05 -6.37
N GLU A 135 9.49 2.92 -5.84
CA GLU A 135 9.89 4.18 -5.23
C GLU A 135 10.75 3.95 -3.98
N GLU A 136 10.33 3.04 -3.09
CA GLU A 136 11.06 2.71 -1.87
C GLU A 136 12.42 2.06 -2.15
N LEU A 137 12.51 1.18 -3.13
CA LEU A 137 13.75 0.48 -3.46
C LEU A 137 14.67 1.32 -4.37
N GLY A 138 14.12 2.18 -5.22
CA GLY A 138 14.87 3.03 -6.12
C GLY A 138 15.42 2.31 -7.37
N PHE A 139 14.90 1.13 -7.70
CA PHE A 139 15.30 0.37 -8.89
C PHE A 139 14.10 -0.42 -9.47
N ASN A 140 14.30 -1.04 -10.65
CA ASN A 140 13.27 -1.86 -11.30
C ASN A 140 12.91 -3.08 -10.46
N VAL A 141 11.62 -3.19 -10.12
CA VAL A 141 11.08 -4.24 -9.23
C VAL A 141 10.27 -5.31 -9.96
N ASP A 142 10.30 -5.38 -11.28
CA ASP A 142 9.44 -6.27 -12.08
C ASP A 142 9.50 -7.72 -11.59
N ARG A 143 10.69 -8.30 -11.48
CA ARG A 143 10.88 -9.68 -11.01
C ARG A 143 10.44 -9.87 -9.55
N LEU A 144 10.70 -8.88 -8.71
CA LEU A 144 10.29 -8.92 -7.31
C LEU A 144 8.76 -8.87 -7.21
N TRP A 145 8.13 -8.03 -8.04
CA TRP A 145 6.68 -7.92 -8.09
C TRP A 145 6.02 -9.21 -8.59
N GLU A 146 6.56 -9.83 -9.63
CA GLU A 146 6.13 -11.16 -10.09
C GLU A 146 6.20 -12.20 -8.97
N THR A 147 7.29 -12.20 -8.19
CA THR A 147 7.43 -13.09 -7.03
C THR A 147 6.34 -12.81 -5.99
N ILE A 148 6.01 -11.54 -5.72
CA ILE A 148 4.93 -11.16 -4.80
C ILE A 148 3.57 -11.62 -5.33
N GLN A 149 3.31 -11.49 -6.63
CA GLN A 149 2.05 -11.95 -7.23
C GLN A 149 1.86 -13.47 -7.13
N VAL A 150 2.93 -14.23 -7.23
CA VAL A 150 2.89 -15.71 -7.20
C VAL A 150 2.85 -16.24 -5.77
N SER A 151 3.71 -15.74 -4.88
CA SER A 151 3.94 -16.30 -3.53
C SER A 151 3.36 -15.45 -2.40
N GLY A 152 2.78 -14.29 -2.71
CA GLY A 152 2.36 -13.29 -1.74
C GLY A 152 3.54 -12.56 -1.09
N TRP A 153 3.22 -11.54 -0.30
CA TRP A 153 4.22 -10.74 0.41
C TRP A 153 5.07 -11.55 1.39
N ASP A 154 4.46 -12.50 2.11
CA ASP A 154 5.17 -13.32 3.10
C ASP A 154 6.07 -14.35 2.41
N GLY A 155 5.62 -14.92 1.29
CA GLY A 155 6.44 -15.81 0.47
C GLY A 155 7.63 -15.08 -0.13
N ALA A 156 7.43 -13.89 -0.70
CA ALA A 156 8.51 -13.05 -1.22
C ALA A 156 9.50 -12.63 -0.12
N HIS A 157 9.01 -12.28 1.07
CA HIS A 157 9.86 -11.97 2.22
C HIS A 157 10.70 -13.17 2.68
N ALA A 158 10.10 -14.37 2.74
CA ALA A 158 10.82 -15.60 3.07
C ALA A 158 11.89 -15.92 2.03
N HIS A 159 11.58 -15.79 0.74
CA HIS A 159 12.53 -15.97 -0.36
C HIS A 159 13.69 -14.96 -0.30
N ALA A 160 13.40 -13.70 0.01
CA ALA A 160 14.43 -12.68 0.18
C ALA A 160 15.36 -13.00 1.37
N LYS A 161 14.84 -13.52 2.48
CA LYS A 161 15.63 -14.00 3.63
C LYS A 161 16.55 -15.16 3.26
N GLU A 162 16.03 -16.14 2.53
CA GLU A 162 16.80 -17.28 2.03
C GLU A 162 17.91 -16.81 1.10
N THR A 163 17.60 -15.92 0.16
CA THR A 163 18.57 -15.29 -0.72
C THR A 163 19.65 -14.56 0.09
N GLY A 164 19.27 -13.82 1.14
CA GLY A 164 20.20 -13.16 2.04
C GLY A 164 21.14 -14.12 2.76
N ALA A 165 20.62 -15.26 3.22
CA ALA A 165 21.45 -16.30 3.84
C ALA A 165 22.46 -16.89 2.83
N ARG A 166 22.04 -17.15 1.60
CA ARG A 166 22.93 -17.63 0.52
C ARG A 166 24.00 -16.60 0.14
N LEU A 167 23.63 -15.31 0.05
CA LEU A 167 24.59 -14.24 -0.23
C LEU A 167 25.63 -14.11 0.87
N LYS A 168 25.24 -14.23 2.14
CA LYS A 168 26.16 -14.24 3.28
C LYS A 168 27.12 -15.42 3.23
N GLY A 169 26.61 -16.62 2.93
CA GLY A 169 27.45 -17.80 2.72
C GLY A 169 28.46 -17.61 1.60
N GLY A 170 28.05 -17.02 0.46
CA GLY A 170 28.97 -16.70 -0.63
C GLY A 170 30.04 -15.67 -0.24
N TRP A 171 29.71 -14.69 0.59
CA TRP A 171 30.68 -13.75 1.14
C TRP A 171 31.67 -14.45 2.09
N GLU A 172 31.18 -15.34 2.96
CA GLU A 172 32.00 -16.15 3.88
C GLU A 172 32.97 -17.08 3.12
N GLU A 173 32.53 -17.65 2.00
CA GLU A 173 33.36 -18.47 1.13
C GLU A 173 34.51 -17.67 0.50
N ILE A 174 34.24 -16.44 0.04
CA ILE A 174 35.24 -15.54 -0.54
C ILE A 174 36.26 -15.09 0.52
N THR A 175 35.80 -14.78 1.72
CA THR A 175 36.61 -14.11 2.73
C THR A 175 37.21 -15.03 3.77
N GLY A 176 36.71 -16.25 3.90
CA GLY A 176 37.07 -17.19 4.98
C GLY A 176 36.63 -16.71 6.37
N LYS A 177 35.83 -15.65 6.48
CA LYS A 177 35.35 -15.07 7.75
C LYS A 177 33.86 -15.20 7.87
N ARG A 178 33.36 -15.35 9.10
CA ARG A 178 31.93 -15.32 9.34
C ARG A 178 31.39 -13.91 9.05
N PHE A 179 30.25 -13.84 8.34
CA PHE A 179 29.65 -12.55 7.99
C PHE A 179 29.20 -11.75 9.21
N GLY A 180 29.54 -10.48 9.22
CA GLY A 180 29.05 -9.45 10.13
C GLY A 180 29.21 -8.11 9.45
N VAL A 181 28.24 -7.19 9.57
CA VAL A 181 28.27 -5.90 8.85
C VAL A 181 29.58 -5.15 9.08
N LYS A 182 29.96 -4.94 10.34
CA LYS A 182 31.22 -4.27 10.70
C LYS A 182 32.48 -5.01 10.21
N ILE A 183 32.41 -6.34 10.18
CA ILE A 183 33.52 -7.17 9.68
C ILE A 183 33.60 -6.99 8.16
N ALA A 184 32.49 -7.00 7.45
CA ALA A 184 32.45 -6.87 6.00
C ALA A 184 32.87 -5.47 5.52
N GLU A 185 32.46 -4.42 6.24
CA GLU A 185 32.87 -3.03 5.95
C GLU A 185 34.38 -2.80 6.11
N SER A 186 35.00 -3.45 7.07
CA SER A 186 36.41 -3.28 7.37
C SER A 186 37.30 -4.38 6.78
N TRP A 187 36.71 -5.42 6.17
CA TRP A 187 37.47 -6.56 5.70
C TRP A 187 38.36 -6.20 4.52
N LYS A 188 39.58 -6.66 4.63
CA LYS A 188 40.60 -6.65 3.58
C LYS A 188 41.26 -8.03 3.54
N PRO A 189 41.64 -8.51 2.35
CA PRO A 189 42.43 -9.74 2.26
C PRO A 189 43.81 -9.56 2.85
N ASP A 190 44.42 -10.65 3.30
CA ASP A 190 45.78 -10.64 3.75
C ASP A 190 46.68 -10.13 2.61
N LYS A 191 47.65 -9.29 2.95
CA LYS A 191 48.58 -8.65 1.98
C LYS A 191 47.92 -7.65 1.02
N TYR A 192 46.69 -7.09 1.37
CA TYR A 192 46.11 -5.99 0.64
C TYR A 192 46.89 -4.69 0.94
N GLU A 193 47.56 -4.17 -0.06
CA GLU A 193 48.32 -2.93 0.02
C GLU A 193 47.48 -1.72 -0.33
N PHE A 194 47.72 -0.56 0.32
CA PHE A 194 46.88 0.65 0.14
C PHE A 194 46.95 1.26 -1.26
N ASP A 195 48.08 1.04 -1.98
CA ASP A 195 48.26 1.50 -3.36
C ASP A 195 47.38 0.77 -4.39
N LEU A 196 46.72 -0.32 -3.99
CA LEU A 196 45.77 -1.03 -4.83
C LEU A 196 44.39 -0.31 -4.92
N ALA A 197 44.13 0.74 -4.14
CA ALA A 197 42.84 1.44 -4.14
C ALA A 197 42.51 2.09 -5.50
N ASP A 198 43.54 2.54 -6.23
CA ASP A 198 43.39 3.18 -7.55
C ASP A 198 43.80 2.25 -8.70
N ALA A 199 44.15 0.98 -8.43
CA ALA A 199 44.50 0.01 -9.44
C ALA A 199 43.26 -0.60 -10.09
N THR A 200 43.38 -1.00 -11.33
CA THR A 200 42.35 -1.82 -12.02
C THR A 200 42.78 -3.29 -12.07
N GLU A 201 41.85 -4.21 -12.21
CA GLU A 201 42.13 -5.65 -12.38
C GLU A 201 43.00 -5.86 -13.63
N GLU A 202 42.72 -5.09 -14.70
CA GLU A 202 43.48 -5.15 -15.96
C GLU A 202 44.92 -4.69 -15.76
N GLU A 203 45.17 -3.64 -14.99
CA GLU A 203 46.50 -3.17 -14.67
C GLU A 203 47.32 -4.19 -13.86
N LEU A 204 46.71 -4.80 -12.85
CA LEU A 204 47.35 -5.83 -12.04
C LEU A 204 47.60 -7.13 -12.80
N ALA A 205 46.66 -7.52 -13.65
CA ALA A 205 46.82 -8.65 -14.54
C ALA A 205 47.94 -8.40 -15.57
N ALA A 206 48.00 -7.16 -16.09
CA ALA A 206 49.08 -6.74 -16.97
C ALA A 206 50.42 -6.70 -16.24
N GLU A 207 50.45 -6.26 -14.96
CA GLU A 207 51.67 -6.31 -14.12
C GLU A 207 52.16 -7.76 -13.94
N LEU A 208 51.24 -8.67 -13.59
CA LEU A 208 51.58 -10.09 -13.46
C LEU A 208 52.11 -10.68 -14.78
N LYS A 209 51.49 -10.32 -15.89
CA LYS A 209 51.93 -10.74 -17.21
C LYS A 209 53.32 -10.18 -17.55
N ALA A 210 53.54 -8.91 -17.24
CA ALA A 210 54.84 -8.26 -17.45
C ALA A 210 55.95 -8.92 -16.63
N GLU A 211 55.68 -9.25 -15.37
CA GLU A 211 56.67 -9.95 -14.55
C GLU A 211 56.92 -11.39 -15.05
N HIS A 212 55.91 -12.08 -15.58
CA HIS A 212 56.08 -13.39 -16.25
C HIS A 212 56.93 -13.28 -17.51
N GLU A 213 56.63 -12.34 -18.37
CA GLU A 213 57.41 -12.09 -19.60
C GLU A 213 58.85 -11.69 -19.25
N TRP A 214 59.03 -10.94 -18.18
CA TRP A 214 60.33 -10.56 -17.66
C TRP A 214 61.13 -11.76 -17.14
N LEU A 215 60.49 -12.69 -16.46
CA LEU A 215 61.07 -13.97 -16.08
C LEU A 215 61.55 -14.76 -17.32
N GLU A 216 60.78 -14.74 -18.38
CA GLU A 216 61.16 -15.35 -19.65
C GLU A 216 62.29 -14.60 -20.36
N ILE A 217 62.26 -13.26 -20.34
CA ILE A 217 63.28 -12.38 -20.94
C ILE A 217 64.60 -12.38 -20.14
N SER A 218 64.54 -12.54 -18.83
CA SER A 218 65.77 -12.72 -18.01
C SER A 218 66.55 -13.94 -18.42
N ILE A 219 65.89 -14.85 -19.10
CA ILE A 219 66.47 -16.09 -19.70
C ILE A 219 66.99 -15.83 -21.14
N ALA A 220 66.45 -14.85 -21.86
CA ALA A 220 66.63 -14.68 -23.31
C ALA A 220 67.38 -13.46 -23.82
N ASN A 221 67.74 -12.46 -22.98
CA ASN A 221 68.56 -11.24 -23.32
C ASN A 221 67.99 -10.31 -24.41
N GLU A 222 66.81 -9.79 -24.28
CA GLU A 222 66.27 -8.79 -25.22
C GLU A 222 66.04 -7.38 -24.61
N THR A 223 66.19 -6.33 -25.46
CA THR A 223 66.15 -4.89 -25.11
C THR A 223 64.94 -4.15 -25.65
N ILE A 224 64.43 -3.14 -24.90
CA ILE A 224 63.24 -2.34 -25.18
C ILE A 224 63.50 -0.84 -25.39
N THR A 225 62.64 -0.10 -26.11
CA THR A 225 62.92 1.27 -26.59
C THR A 225 62.14 2.41 -25.87
N ALA A 226 62.66 3.66 -25.95
CA ALA A 226 62.22 4.85 -25.18
C ALA A 226 60.88 5.49 -25.60
N GLN A 227 60.26 5.07 -26.70
CA GLN A 227 59.03 5.70 -27.24
C GLN A 227 57.78 5.43 -26.40
N ASP A 228 57.82 4.35 -25.62
CA ASP A 228 56.66 3.89 -24.81
C ASP A 228 56.40 4.72 -23.54
N VAL A 229 57.39 5.47 -23.05
CA VAL A 229 57.30 6.28 -21.84
C VAL A 229 56.39 7.50 -22.00
N ALA A 230 56.45 8.17 -23.16
CA ALA A 230 55.70 9.41 -23.42
C ALA A 230 54.19 9.15 -23.59
N GLU A 231 53.81 8.04 -24.20
CA GLU A 231 52.38 7.66 -24.38
C GLU A 231 51.74 7.26 -23.05
N LEU A 232 52.46 6.62 -22.16
CA LEU A 232 51.97 6.25 -20.82
C LEU A 232 51.71 7.47 -19.95
N GLU A 233 52.58 8.45 -19.95
CA GLU A 233 52.41 9.70 -19.18
C GLU A 233 51.17 10.49 -19.65
N SER A 234 50.92 10.55 -20.97
CA SER A 234 49.72 11.17 -21.52
C SER A 234 48.44 10.46 -21.07
N ALA A 235 48.41 9.12 -21.09
CA ALA A 235 47.25 8.35 -20.67
C ALA A 235 46.96 8.45 -19.17
N LYS A 236 48.00 8.45 -18.33
CA LYS A 236 47.90 8.65 -16.88
C LYS A 236 47.36 10.01 -16.49
N THR A 237 47.70 11.07 -17.24
CA THR A 237 47.18 12.42 -17.01
C THR A 237 45.71 12.54 -17.40
N ARG A 238 45.30 11.88 -18.48
CA ARG A 238 43.92 11.95 -19.01
C ARG A 238 42.92 11.12 -18.19
N LEU A 239 43.35 9.99 -17.59
CA LEU A 239 42.44 9.06 -16.89
C LEU A 239 41.72 9.68 -15.67
N PRO A 240 42.37 10.47 -14.77
CA PRO A 240 41.68 11.15 -13.66
C PRO A 240 40.63 12.16 -14.16
N GLU A 241 40.92 12.89 -15.23
CA GLU A 241 40.00 13.86 -15.82
C GLU A 241 38.72 13.16 -16.34
N LEU A 242 38.89 12.03 -17.02
CA LEU A 242 37.76 11.22 -17.50
C LEU A 242 36.95 10.63 -16.34
N LYS A 243 37.61 10.15 -15.29
CA LYS A 243 36.94 9.63 -14.06
C LYS A 243 36.14 10.73 -13.36
N ASN A 244 36.69 11.94 -13.29
CA ASN A 244 35.98 13.10 -12.73
C ASN A 244 34.76 13.48 -13.59
N LYS A 245 34.92 13.52 -14.91
CA LYS A 245 33.81 13.82 -15.84
C LYS A 245 32.70 12.77 -15.74
N ARG A 246 33.07 11.49 -15.63
CA ARG A 246 32.10 10.40 -15.37
C ARG A 246 31.30 10.64 -14.09
N THR A 247 31.98 11.00 -13.02
CA THR A 247 31.34 11.25 -11.71
C THR A 247 30.38 12.43 -11.81
N GLN A 248 30.76 13.48 -12.54
CA GLN A 248 29.89 14.62 -12.77
C GLN A 248 28.64 14.23 -13.56
N LEU A 249 28.81 13.48 -14.67
CA LEU A 249 27.69 13.00 -15.49
C LEU A 249 26.70 12.13 -14.67
N LEU A 250 27.20 11.24 -13.83
CA LEU A 250 26.38 10.43 -12.93
C LEU A 250 25.54 11.31 -11.98
N SER A 251 26.18 12.33 -11.40
CA SER A 251 25.48 13.29 -10.53
C SER A 251 24.39 14.05 -11.28
N ASP A 252 24.65 14.45 -12.53
CA ASP A 252 23.67 15.20 -13.31
C ASP A 252 22.51 14.31 -13.81
N ILE A 253 22.79 13.05 -14.14
CA ILE A 253 21.75 12.05 -14.41
C ILE A 253 20.85 11.84 -13.18
N ASP A 254 21.41 11.74 -11.98
CA ASP A 254 20.63 11.60 -10.75
C ASP A 254 19.76 12.83 -10.46
N LYS A 255 20.27 14.04 -10.76
CA LYS A 255 19.45 15.28 -10.67
C LYS A 255 18.26 15.23 -11.63
N LEU A 256 18.49 14.81 -12.88
CA LEU A 256 17.42 14.68 -13.86
C LEU A 256 16.40 13.59 -13.45
N LYS A 257 16.83 12.45 -12.96
CA LYS A 257 15.95 11.41 -12.42
C LYS A 257 15.07 11.91 -11.29
N ASN A 258 15.66 12.70 -10.37
CA ASN A 258 14.91 13.30 -9.27
C ASN A 258 13.90 14.36 -9.78
N ALA A 259 14.30 15.19 -10.74
CA ALA A 259 13.40 16.17 -11.38
C ALA A 259 12.23 15.49 -12.10
N PHE A 260 12.50 14.39 -12.81
CA PHE A 260 11.47 13.58 -13.45
C PHE A 260 10.47 13.01 -12.43
N ARG A 261 10.96 12.46 -11.32
CA ARG A 261 10.12 11.93 -10.24
C ARG A 261 9.21 13.00 -9.64
N LEU A 262 9.79 14.16 -9.34
CA LEU A 262 9.02 15.29 -8.78
C LEU A 262 7.94 15.77 -9.75
N GLY A 263 8.27 15.91 -11.05
CA GLY A 263 7.32 16.30 -12.06
C GLY A 263 6.19 15.27 -12.25
N LYS A 264 6.52 13.99 -12.26
CA LYS A 264 5.52 12.90 -12.31
C LYS A 264 4.56 12.93 -11.11
N THR A 265 5.10 13.20 -9.93
CA THR A 265 4.28 13.34 -8.70
C THR A 265 3.39 14.59 -8.78
N ALA A 266 3.91 15.69 -9.33
CA ALA A 266 3.14 16.91 -9.53
C ALA A 266 1.97 16.69 -10.50
N ILE A 267 2.19 16.00 -11.62
CA ILE A 267 1.15 15.64 -12.58
C ILE A 267 0.11 14.72 -11.94
N ALA A 268 0.54 13.71 -11.20
CA ALA A 268 -0.35 12.75 -10.52
C ALA A 268 -1.20 13.38 -9.41
N ASN A 269 -0.67 14.42 -8.76
CA ASN A 269 -1.39 15.15 -7.70
C ASN A 269 -2.28 16.28 -8.25
N MET A 270 -2.28 16.53 -9.55
CA MET A 270 -3.24 17.46 -10.13
C MET A 270 -4.66 16.91 -9.97
N PRO A 271 -5.57 17.70 -9.42
CA PRO A 271 -6.94 17.24 -9.28
C PRO A 271 -7.49 16.90 -10.67
N PRO A 272 -8.13 15.71 -10.80
CA PRO A 272 -8.70 15.30 -12.07
C PRO A 272 -9.66 16.39 -12.56
N ALA A 273 -9.71 16.61 -13.87
CA ALA A 273 -10.71 17.46 -14.50
C ALA A 273 -12.08 16.78 -14.34
N LEU A 274 -12.64 16.89 -13.14
CA LEU A 274 -13.98 16.39 -12.86
C LEU A 274 -14.95 17.18 -13.74
N GLN A 275 -15.52 16.53 -14.75
CA GLN A 275 -16.80 16.96 -15.27
C GLN A 275 -17.79 16.75 -14.12
N PRO A 276 -18.46 17.77 -13.61
CA PRO A 276 -19.49 17.58 -12.62
C PRO A 276 -20.57 16.70 -13.26
N GLU A 277 -20.85 15.56 -12.63
CA GLU A 277 -22.02 14.77 -12.99
C GLU A 277 -23.25 15.67 -12.77
N THR A 278 -23.84 16.13 -13.86
CA THR A 278 -25.05 16.94 -13.82
C THR A 278 -26.25 16.02 -13.99
N GLN A 279 -27.12 16.01 -13.00
CA GLN A 279 -28.46 15.41 -13.11
C GLN A 279 -29.52 16.50 -13.31
N GLN A 280 -30.51 16.22 -14.12
CA GLN A 280 -31.60 17.18 -14.29
C GLN A 280 -32.59 17.05 -13.14
N CYS A 281 -33.03 18.18 -12.60
CA CYS A 281 -34.10 18.21 -11.61
C CYS A 281 -35.40 17.59 -12.21
N PRO A 282 -35.97 16.55 -11.60
CA PRO A 282 -37.14 15.88 -12.17
C PRO A 282 -38.40 16.76 -12.22
N ASN A 283 -38.43 17.91 -11.56
CA ASN A 283 -39.60 18.78 -11.46
C ASN A 283 -39.48 20.04 -12.33
N CYS A 284 -38.29 20.51 -12.67
CA CYS A 284 -38.11 21.76 -13.44
C CYS A 284 -37.04 21.68 -14.54
N ASN A 285 -36.43 20.53 -14.75
CA ASN A 285 -35.41 20.24 -15.76
C ASN A 285 -34.13 21.10 -15.67
N VAL A 286 -33.93 21.81 -14.56
CA VAL A 286 -32.69 22.57 -14.32
C VAL A 286 -31.55 21.60 -14.03
N PRO A 287 -30.38 21.74 -14.69
CA PRO A 287 -29.24 20.89 -14.37
C PRO A 287 -28.74 21.21 -12.95
N LEU A 288 -28.49 20.15 -12.18
CA LEU A 288 -28.00 20.22 -10.81
C LEU A 288 -26.69 19.43 -10.71
N SER A 289 -25.76 19.89 -9.91
CA SER A 289 -24.51 19.19 -9.61
C SER A 289 -24.44 18.88 -8.11
N ILE A 290 -23.85 17.74 -7.77
CA ILE A 290 -23.62 17.33 -6.39
C ILE A 290 -22.14 17.56 -6.05
N THR A 291 -21.89 18.52 -5.14
CA THR A 291 -20.53 18.79 -4.67
C THR A 291 -20.51 18.76 -3.15
N GLY A 292 -19.71 17.86 -2.57
CA GLY A 292 -19.60 17.72 -1.12
C GLY A 292 -20.91 17.35 -0.42
N GLY A 293 -21.78 16.54 -1.06
CA GLY A 293 -23.07 16.10 -0.51
C GLY A 293 -24.18 17.18 -0.52
N LYS A 294 -23.96 18.31 -1.16
CA LYS A 294 -24.96 19.37 -1.36
C LYS A 294 -25.32 19.48 -2.83
N ILE A 295 -26.60 19.65 -3.10
CA ILE A 295 -27.12 19.98 -4.42
C ILE A 295 -26.84 21.46 -4.65
N VAL A 296 -26.04 21.77 -5.66
CA VAL A 296 -25.72 23.15 -6.06
C VAL A 296 -26.03 23.32 -7.54
N LEU A 297 -26.31 24.54 -7.98
CA LEU A 297 -26.34 24.83 -9.39
C LEU A 297 -24.95 24.55 -9.98
N PRO A 298 -24.86 23.88 -11.14
CA PRO A 298 -23.58 23.59 -11.73
C PRO A 298 -22.81 24.89 -11.91
N VAL A 299 -21.67 24.98 -11.27
CA VAL A 299 -20.69 26.01 -11.63
C VAL A 299 -20.29 25.68 -13.07
N GLN A 300 -20.61 26.57 -14.00
CA GLN A 300 -20.09 26.46 -15.34
C GLN A 300 -18.56 26.55 -15.24
N ILE A 301 -17.94 25.37 -15.17
CA ILE A 301 -16.50 25.30 -15.43
C ILE A 301 -16.39 25.61 -16.91
N THR A 302 -15.99 26.84 -17.21
CA THR A 302 -15.91 27.33 -18.59
C THR A 302 -14.99 26.39 -19.35
N ALA A 303 -15.32 26.13 -20.61
CA ALA A 303 -14.47 25.38 -21.53
C ALA A 303 -13.02 25.90 -21.51
N GLU A 304 -12.86 27.18 -21.20
CA GLU A 304 -11.61 27.89 -21.01
C GLU A 304 -10.79 27.37 -19.82
N THR A 305 -11.42 27.06 -18.70
CA THR A 305 -10.74 26.50 -17.50
C THR A 305 -10.30 25.06 -17.74
N ILE A 306 -11.09 24.29 -18.48
CA ILE A 306 -10.73 22.92 -18.88
C ILE A 306 -9.60 22.96 -19.91
N ALA A 307 -9.68 23.89 -20.88
CA ALA A 307 -8.63 24.07 -21.87
C ALA A 307 -7.30 24.52 -21.24
N LYS A 308 -7.36 25.46 -20.28
CA LYS A 308 -6.17 25.90 -19.54
C LYS A 308 -5.53 24.75 -18.75
N ARG A 309 -6.31 23.96 -18.04
CA ARG A 309 -5.78 22.79 -17.30
C ARG A 309 -5.19 21.72 -18.21
N LYS A 310 -5.83 21.47 -19.37
CA LYS A 310 -5.25 20.57 -20.37
C LYS A 310 -3.92 21.11 -20.91
N ALA A 311 -3.86 22.41 -21.19
CA ALA A 311 -2.62 23.06 -21.62
C ALA A 311 -1.52 22.98 -20.55
N ASP A 312 -1.85 23.21 -19.29
CA ASP A 312 -0.90 23.10 -18.16
C ASP A 312 -0.34 21.66 -18.03
N ILE A 313 -1.21 20.64 -18.18
CA ILE A 313 -0.78 19.23 -18.17
C ILE A 313 0.11 18.93 -19.38
N GLU A 314 -0.30 19.35 -20.59
CA GLU A 314 0.49 19.16 -21.81
C GLU A 314 1.85 19.87 -21.74
N GLU A 315 1.93 21.05 -21.12
CA GLU A 315 3.17 21.76 -20.88
C GLU A 315 4.08 21.01 -19.89
N MET A 316 3.50 20.48 -18.81
CA MET A 316 4.24 19.66 -17.86
C MET A 316 4.72 18.34 -18.48
N GLU A 317 3.89 17.68 -19.29
CA GLU A 317 4.28 16.47 -20.02
C GLU A 317 5.40 16.74 -21.02
N LYS A 318 5.33 17.88 -21.75
CA LYS A 318 6.44 18.33 -22.61
C LYS A 318 7.72 18.56 -21.82
N SER A 319 7.62 19.20 -20.66
CA SER A 319 8.77 19.40 -19.77
C SER A 319 9.35 18.07 -19.29
N GLN A 320 8.52 17.09 -18.98
CA GLN A 320 8.96 15.72 -18.62
C GLN A 320 9.66 15.05 -19.81
N GLN A 321 9.14 15.22 -21.01
CA GLN A 321 9.76 14.68 -22.21
C GLN A 321 11.16 15.26 -22.44
N ILE A 322 11.35 16.57 -22.25
CA ILE A 322 12.66 17.23 -22.34
C ILE A 322 13.64 16.67 -21.32
N ILE A 323 13.19 16.39 -20.10
CA ILE A 323 14.03 15.76 -19.06
C ILE A 323 14.47 14.35 -19.49
N VAL A 324 13.57 13.55 -20.06
CA VAL A 324 13.88 12.20 -20.56
C VAL A 324 14.91 12.28 -21.70
N GLU A 325 14.71 13.19 -22.66
CA GLU A 325 15.64 13.37 -23.78
C GLU A 325 17.02 13.84 -23.29
N SER A 326 17.03 14.74 -22.30
CA SER A 326 18.27 15.23 -21.69
C SER A 326 19.01 14.12 -20.94
N ALA A 327 18.27 13.27 -20.19
CA ALA A 327 18.84 12.13 -19.51
C ALA A 327 19.43 11.11 -20.50
N ALA A 328 18.69 10.81 -21.58
CA ALA A 328 19.18 9.90 -22.63
C ALA A 328 20.45 10.43 -23.33
N LYS A 329 20.56 11.75 -23.50
CA LYS A 329 21.78 12.37 -24.02
C LYS A 329 22.97 12.21 -23.08
N LEU A 330 22.76 12.45 -21.78
CA LEU A 330 23.80 12.26 -20.77
C LEU A 330 24.19 10.79 -20.61
N ASP A 331 23.23 9.86 -20.71
CA ASP A 331 23.53 8.42 -20.68
C ASP A 331 24.41 8.02 -21.89
N LYS A 332 24.18 8.60 -23.06
CA LYS A 332 25.04 8.39 -24.24
C LYS A 332 26.45 8.96 -24.00
N GLU A 333 26.55 10.19 -23.48
CA GLU A 333 27.85 10.78 -23.14
C GLU A 333 28.58 9.96 -22.05
N LEU A 334 27.85 9.41 -21.10
CA LEU A 334 28.41 8.52 -20.08
C LEU A 334 28.97 7.23 -20.69
N LEU A 335 28.29 6.65 -21.68
CA LEU A 335 28.78 5.50 -22.45
C LEU A 335 30.09 5.82 -23.18
N GLU A 336 30.16 6.97 -23.82
CA GLU A 336 31.37 7.43 -24.53
C GLU A 336 32.53 7.64 -23.56
N ILE A 337 32.30 8.31 -22.43
CA ILE A 337 33.32 8.51 -21.39
C ILE A 337 33.80 7.19 -20.79
N ASN A 338 32.89 6.24 -20.55
CA ASN A 338 33.28 4.91 -20.05
C ASN A 338 34.15 4.16 -21.08
N ALA A 339 33.85 4.26 -22.37
CA ALA A 339 34.66 3.70 -23.43
C ALA A 339 36.06 4.33 -23.48
N GLU A 340 36.15 5.67 -23.31
CA GLU A 340 37.43 6.38 -23.25
C GLU A 340 38.26 6.00 -22.00
N ILE A 341 37.59 5.81 -20.85
CA ILE A 341 38.25 5.33 -19.62
C ILE A 341 38.87 3.94 -19.86
N VAL A 342 38.08 3.00 -20.42
CA VAL A 342 38.56 1.64 -20.73
C VAL A 342 39.73 1.68 -21.72
N ALA A 343 39.66 2.55 -22.75
CA ALA A 343 40.75 2.72 -23.70
C ALA A 343 42.01 3.27 -23.04
N ALA A 344 41.88 4.30 -22.19
CA ALA A 344 43.02 4.87 -21.45
C ALA A 344 43.61 3.87 -20.47
N GLU A 345 42.80 3.12 -19.73
CA GLU A 345 43.22 2.06 -18.83
C GLU A 345 43.97 0.95 -19.58
N LYS A 346 43.48 0.58 -20.78
CA LYS A 346 44.16 -0.40 -21.64
C LYS A 346 45.52 0.10 -22.11
N VAL A 347 45.62 1.38 -22.53
CA VAL A 347 46.91 2.00 -22.92
C VAL A 347 47.87 2.04 -21.75
N ILE A 348 47.40 2.44 -20.55
CA ILE A 348 48.19 2.47 -19.33
C ILE A 348 48.69 1.06 -18.98
N ALA A 349 47.81 0.05 -19.04
CA ALA A 349 48.14 -1.35 -18.78
C ALA A 349 49.24 -1.83 -19.75
N THR A 350 49.00 -1.64 -21.08
CA THR A 350 49.94 -2.10 -22.10
C THR A 350 51.31 -1.38 -22.02
N LYS A 351 51.29 -0.03 -21.84
CA LYS A 351 52.54 0.76 -21.79
C LYS A 351 53.25 0.62 -20.44
N SER A 352 52.47 0.46 -19.35
CA SER A 352 53.04 0.16 -18.02
C SER A 352 53.79 -1.17 -18.03
N GLU A 353 53.24 -2.15 -18.77
CA GLU A 353 53.89 -3.45 -18.99
C GLU A 353 55.22 -3.28 -19.76
N THR A 354 55.21 -2.48 -20.81
CA THR A 354 56.40 -2.20 -21.61
C THR A 354 57.49 -1.49 -20.78
N ILE A 355 57.10 -0.47 -19.99
CA ILE A 355 58.05 0.32 -19.16
C ILE A 355 58.54 -0.47 -17.96
N LYS A 356 57.68 -1.32 -17.35
CA LYS A 356 58.17 -2.23 -16.29
C LYS A 356 59.25 -3.17 -16.79
N LYS A 357 59.12 -3.67 -18.04
CA LYS A 357 60.15 -4.45 -18.68
C LYS A 357 61.49 -3.66 -18.80
N GLU A 358 61.43 -2.36 -19.19
CA GLU A 358 62.62 -1.50 -19.23
C GLU A 358 63.22 -1.17 -17.86
N LEU A 359 62.40 -0.89 -16.86
CA LEU A 359 62.82 -0.64 -15.49
C LEU A 359 63.52 -1.85 -14.89
N HIS A 360 62.99 -3.04 -15.15
CA HIS A 360 63.59 -4.30 -14.75
C HIS A 360 64.87 -4.58 -15.53
N GLY A 361 64.94 -4.21 -16.83
CA GLY A 361 66.13 -4.26 -17.62
C GLY A 361 67.30 -3.40 -17.07
N LYS A 362 66.98 -2.23 -16.52
CA LYS A 362 67.97 -1.37 -15.84
C LYS A 362 68.42 -1.92 -14.48
N LYS A 363 67.61 -2.75 -13.84
CA LYS A 363 67.98 -3.53 -12.64
C LYS A 363 68.76 -4.83 -12.94
N GLN A 364 69.42 -4.88 -14.01
CA GLN A 364 70.06 -5.98 -14.75
C GLN A 364 70.98 -6.93 -13.99
N LYS A 365 70.80 -7.12 -12.70
CA LYS A 365 71.52 -8.12 -11.89
C LYS A 365 70.58 -8.92 -10.97
N ALA A 366 69.28 -8.84 -11.16
CA ALA A 366 68.39 -9.72 -10.43
C ALA A 366 68.45 -11.13 -11.03
N GLY A 367 68.88 -12.10 -10.26
CA GLY A 367 68.88 -13.50 -10.69
C GLY A 367 67.46 -14.01 -10.93
N VAL A 368 67.34 -15.10 -11.66
CA VAL A 368 66.04 -15.75 -11.97
C VAL A 368 65.15 -15.92 -10.73
N GLU A 369 65.76 -16.13 -9.56
CA GLU A 369 65.08 -16.27 -8.27
C GLU A 369 64.39 -15.00 -7.80
N GLU A 370 64.97 -13.83 -8.09
CA GLU A 370 64.38 -12.53 -7.75
C GLU A 370 63.20 -12.19 -8.69
N CYS A 371 63.30 -12.55 -9.96
CA CYS A 371 62.18 -12.46 -10.90
C CYS A 371 61.01 -13.37 -10.50
N ARG A 372 61.28 -14.58 -10.00
CA ARG A 372 60.22 -15.47 -9.46
C ARG A 372 59.50 -14.85 -8.27
N LYS A 373 60.23 -14.20 -7.35
CA LYS A 373 59.62 -13.49 -6.23
C LYS A 373 58.77 -12.31 -6.65
N LEU A 374 59.15 -11.58 -7.71
CA LEU A 374 58.36 -10.51 -8.29
C LEU A 374 57.06 -11.04 -8.92
N VAL A 375 57.11 -12.13 -9.66
CA VAL A 375 55.93 -12.81 -10.21
C VAL A 375 55.00 -13.25 -9.09
N GLU A 376 55.52 -13.86 -8.02
CA GLU A 376 54.69 -14.29 -6.89
C GLU A 376 54.07 -13.11 -6.15
N ALA A 377 54.82 -11.99 -6.00
CA ALA A 377 54.28 -10.76 -5.42
C ALA A 377 53.19 -10.14 -6.28
N ALA A 378 53.39 -10.02 -7.60
CA ALA A 378 52.35 -9.50 -8.51
C ALA A 378 51.12 -10.37 -8.52
N ARG A 379 51.26 -11.70 -8.51
CA ARG A 379 50.15 -12.64 -8.39
C ARG A 379 49.38 -12.46 -7.09
N THR A 380 50.08 -12.34 -5.97
CA THR A 380 49.48 -12.11 -4.65
C THR A 380 48.69 -10.79 -4.61
N ARG A 381 49.18 -9.74 -5.27
CA ARG A 381 48.50 -8.44 -5.37
C ARG A 381 47.23 -8.54 -6.18
N LEU A 382 47.24 -9.22 -7.34
CA LEU A 382 46.07 -9.45 -8.19
C LEU A 382 45.01 -10.30 -7.48
N ASP A 383 45.45 -11.38 -6.81
CA ASP A 383 44.55 -12.26 -6.06
C ASP A 383 43.89 -11.50 -4.89
N ALA A 384 44.66 -10.67 -4.17
CA ALA A 384 44.14 -9.83 -3.10
C ALA A 384 43.16 -8.79 -3.63
N PHE A 385 43.47 -8.12 -4.74
CA PHE A 385 42.57 -7.16 -5.38
C PHE A 385 41.26 -7.81 -5.82
N THR A 386 41.33 -8.95 -6.54
CA THR A 386 40.18 -9.67 -7.03
C THR A 386 39.31 -10.18 -5.88
N ALA A 387 39.88 -10.68 -4.81
CA ALA A 387 39.19 -11.09 -3.60
C ALA A 387 38.46 -9.92 -2.94
N TYR A 388 39.13 -8.76 -2.84
CA TYR A 388 38.50 -7.54 -2.30
C TYR A 388 37.32 -7.06 -3.15
N GLN A 389 37.47 -7.00 -4.46
CA GLN A 389 36.41 -6.62 -5.38
C GLN A 389 35.20 -7.56 -5.28
N LYS A 390 35.44 -8.87 -5.29
CA LYS A 390 34.39 -9.89 -5.14
C LYS A 390 33.67 -9.77 -3.79
N ALA A 391 34.44 -9.59 -2.70
CA ALA A 391 33.88 -9.44 -1.36
C ALA A 391 33.06 -8.15 -1.23
N THR A 392 33.54 -7.03 -1.78
CA THR A 392 32.82 -5.75 -1.80
C THR A 392 31.53 -5.86 -2.59
N LYS A 393 31.55 -6.48 -3.78
CA LYS A 393 30.34 -6.72 -4.58
C LYS A 393 29.34 -7.62 -3.85
N ALA A 394 29.83 -8.69 -3.21
CA ALA A 394 28.98 -9.57 -2.41
C ALA A 394 28.37 -8.83 -1.22
N PHE A 395 29.14 -7.99 -0.53
CA PHE A 395 28.66 -7.15 0.55
C PHE A 395 27.56 -6.19 0.10
N ASN A 396 27.77 -5.47 -1.00
CA ASN A 396 26.76 -4.55 -1.57
C ASN A 396 25.47 -5.29 -1.92
N ASN A 397 25.55 -6.51 -2.46
CA ASN A 397 24.38 -7.35 -2.75
C ASN A 397 23.66 -7.78 -1.47
N ILE A 398 24.40 -8.05 -0.38
CA ILE A 398 23.81 -8.39 0.92
C ILE A 398 23.07 -7.19 1.49
N VAL A 399 23.67 -6.00 1.45
CA VAL A 399 23.05 -4.75 1.91
C VAL A 399 21.77 -4.45 1.13
N LEU A 400 21.81 -4.58 -0.21
CA LEU A 400 20.64 -4.40 -1.06
C LEU A 400 19.55 -5.42 -0.73
N ASN A 401 19.92 -6.69 -0.59
CA ASN A 401 18.96 -7.74 -0.22
C ASN A 401 18.37 -7.51 1.17
N GLN A 402 19.17 -7.04 2.13
CA GLN A 402 18.65 -6.69 3.47
C GLN A 402 17.59 -5.59 3.37
N ARG A 403 17.81 -4.56 2.55
CA ARG A 403 16.81 -3.52 2.30
C ARG A 403 15.52 -4.10 1.70
N ILE A 404 15.64 -5.06 0.77
CA ILE A 404 14.47 -5.78 0.24
C ILE A 404 13.73 -6.54 1.35
N VAL A 405 14.47 -7.27 2.20
CA VAL A 405 13.89 -7.99 3.36
C VAL A 405 13.13 -7.05 4.28
N ASP A 406 13.71 -5.89 4.61
CA ASP A 406 13.11 -4.92 5.53
C ASP A 406 11.81 -4.34 4.94
N ILE A 407 11.81 -3.97 3.65
CA ILE A 407 10.66 -3.42 2.95
C ILE A 407 9.53 -4.47 2.80
N LEU A 408 9.89 -5.72 2.48
CA LEU A 408 8.92 -6.80 2.35
C LEU A 408 8.40 -7.31 3.71
N SER A 409 9.06 -6.96 4.81
CA SER A 409 8.66 -7.41 6.14
C SER A 409 7.24 -6.94 6.49
N PRO A 410 6.56 -7.59 7.45
CA PRO A 410 5.27 -7.10 7.95
C PRO A 410 5.34 -5.67 8.50
N GLN A 411 6.49 -5.26 9.03
CA GLN A 411 6.75 -3.93 9.58
C GLN A 411 7.28 -2.92 8.53
N GLY A 412 7.52 -3.35 7.31
CA GLY A 412 8.01 -2.52 6.20
C GLY A 412 6.89 -1.77 5.48
N LEU A 413 6.92 -1.82 4.14
CA LEU A 413 6.00 -1.07 3.28
C LEU A 413 4.52 -1.39 3.58
N ARG A 414 4.20 -2.65 3.92
CA ARG A 414 2.83 -3.05 4.29
C ARG A 414 2.29 -2.26 5.48
N LEU A 415 3.08 -2.13 6.54
CA LEU A 415 2.67 -1.37 7.72
C LEU A 415 2.53 0.12 7.41
N THR A 416 3.41 0.68 6.59
CA THR A 416 3.36 2.09 6.19
C THR A 416 2.06 2.40 5.44
N VAL A 417 1.67 1.54 4.49
CA VAL A 417 0.41 1.68 3.74
C VAL A 417 -0.80 1.56 4.66
N VAL A 418 -0.81 0.55 5.53
CA VAL A 418 -1.89 0.35 6.51
C VAL A 418 -1.99 1.53 7.48
N LYS A 419 -0.87 2.06 7.97
CA LYS A 419 -0.82 3.25 8.82
C LYS A 419 -1.49 4.44 8.16
N SER A 420 -1.08 4.77 6.94
CA SER A 420 -1.66 5.89 6.18
C SER A 420 -3.17 5.71 5.95
N ALA A 421 -3.61 4.47 5.67
CA ALA A 421 -5.01 4.17 5.48
C ALA A 421 -5.82 4.31 6.79
N ILE A 422 -5.28 3.81 7.90
CA ILE A 422 -5.90 3.94 9.23
C ILE A 422 -5.98 5.42 9.66
N GLU A 423 -4.97 6.22 9.41
CA GLU A 423 -5.00 7.65 9.70
C GLU A 423 -6.15 8.35 8.97
N LYS A 424 -6.33 8.08 7.67
CA LYS A 424 -7.45 8.60 6.87
C LYS A 424 -8.81 8.10 7.39
N LEU A 425 -8.88 6.86 7.85
CA LEU A 425 -10.08 6.29 8.46
C LEU A 425 -10.40 6.97 9.79
N ASN A 426 -9.40 7.14 10.66
CA ASN A 426 -9.55 7.81 11.95
C ASN A 426 -10.01 9.26 11.80
N ILE A 427 -9.59 9.96 10.75
CA ILE A 427 -10.12 11.31 10.45
C ILE A 427 -11.64 11.26 10.18
N LYS A 428 -12.13 10.25 9.45
CA LYS A 428 -13.57 10.09 9.22
C LYS A 428 -14.33 9.71 10.49
N ILE A 429 -13.76 8.78 11.28
CA ILE A 429 -14.30 8.37 12.59
C ILE A 429 -14.42 9.59 13.50
N LYS A 430 -13.35 10.36 13.66
CA LYS A 430 -13.30 11.57 14.50
C LYS A 430 -14.35 12.60 14.08
N LYS A 431 -14.50 12.87 12.78
CA LYS A 431 -15.53 13.79 12.27
C LYS A 431 -16.94 13.34 12.68
N LEU A 432 -17.21 12.03 12.61
CA LEU A 432 -18.50 11.49 12.99
C LEU A 432 -18.72 11.52 14.50
N CYS A 433 -17.69 11.23 15.30
CA CYS A 433 -17.74 11.36 16.76
C CYS A 433 -18.07 12.80 17.19
N ILE A 434 -17.39 13.80 16.60
CA ILE A 434 -17.66 15.23 16.85
C ILE A 434 -19.10 15.58 16.46
N LEU A 435 -19.56 15.12 15.30
CA LEU A 435 -20.93 15.37 14.83
C LEU A 435 -21.97 14.79 15.79
N ALA A 436 -21.74 13.59 16.29
CA ALA A 436 -22.60 12.93 17.27
C ALA A 436 -22.48 13.52 18.68
N GLY A 437 -21.46 14.33 18.97
CA GLY A 437 -21.13 14.77 20.31
C GLY A 437 -20.68 13.60 21.21
N TRP A 438 -20.07 12.58 20.62
CA TRP A 438 -19.57 11.39 21.31
C TRP A 438 -18.07 11.46 21.48
N LYS A 439 -17.55 10.68 22.42
CA LYS A 439 -16.12 10.53 22.65
C LYS A 439 -15.40 9.98 21.44
N GLU A 440 -14.17 10.43 21.22
CA GLU A 440 -13.37 10.04 20.06
C GLU A 440 -13.04 8.54 20.09
N VAL A 441 -13.39 7.85 19.02
CA VAL A 441 -13.03 6.45 18.75
C VAL A 441 -11.83 6.45 17.82
N CYS A 442 -10.91 5.54 18.04
CA CYS A 442 -9.70 5.40 17.25
C CYS A 442 -9.37 3.92 16.99
N ILE A 443 -8.83 3.62 15.82
CA ILE A 443 -8.27 2.31 15.47
C ILE A 443 -6.76 2.46 15.44
N GLY A 444 -6.05 1.65 16.23
CA GLY A 444 -4.60 1.57 16.25
C GLY A 444 -4.02 0.83 15.04
N THR A 445 -2.72 0.95 14.84
CA THR A 445 -2.00 0.19 13.80
C THR A 445 -1.89 -1.30 14.13
N ASP A 446 -2.07 -1.66 15.39
CA ASP A 446 -2.25 -3.02 15.91
C ASP A 446 -3.69 -3.54 15.74
N MET A 447 -4.57 -2.73 15.12
CA MET A 447 -5.99 -2.98 14.96
C MET A 447 -6.78 -2.96 16.27
N GLU A 448 -6.20 -2.50 17.37
CA GLU A 448 -6.94 -2.28 18.60
C GLU A 448 -7.89 -1.07 18.43
N ILE A 449 -9.11 -1.23 18.94
CA ILE A 449 -10.14 -0.18 18.91
C ILE A 449 -10.25 0.42 20.29
N THR A 450 -10.06 1.73 20.35
CA THR A 450 -10.07 2.48 21.61
C THR A 450 -11.09 3.62 21.57
N GLN A 451 -11.55 4.04 22.75
CA GLN A 451 -12.28 5.29 22.92
C GLN A 451 -11.54 6.13 23.96
N GLU A 452 -11.08 7.32 23.57
CA GLU A 452 -10.22 8.19 24.41
C GLU A 452 -9.01 7.42 25.00
N GLY A 453 -8.41 6.53 24.22
CA GLY A 453 -7.27 5.70 24.63
C GLY A 453 -7.62 4.45 25.44
N TRP A 454 -8.87 4.27 25.87
CA TRP A 454 -9.29 3.05 26.58
C TRP A 454 -9.69 1.96 25.60
N PRO A 455 -9.15 0.73 25.72
CA PRO A 455 -9.54 -0.41 24.91
C PRO A 455 -11.03 -0.69 24.98
N HIS A 456 -11.62 -1.07 23.83
CA HIS A 456 -13.07 -1.27 23.72
C HIS A 456 -13.63 -2.24 24.78
N TYR A 457 -12.92 -3.32 25.10
CA TYR A 457 -13.40 -4.33 26.06
C TYR A 457 -13.50 -3.81 27.49
N LEU A 458 -12.83 -2.70 27.83
CA LEU A 458 -12.89 -2.06 29.16
C LEU A 458 -13.96 -0.98 29.27
N LEU A 459 -14.64 -0.65 28.16
CA LEU A 459 -15.65 0.40 28.14
C LEU A 459 -16.97 -0.05 28.82
N SER A 460 -17.75 0.90 29.28
CA SER A 460 -19.14 0.66 29.68
C SER A 460 -19.99 0.21 28.49
N GLU A 461 -21.10 -0.47 28.72
CA GLU A 461 -21.95 -1.00 27.64
C GLU A 461 -22.46 0.11 26.70
N SER A 462 -22.85 1.26 27.24
CA SER A 462 -23.27 2.38 26.39
C SER A 462 -22.11 2.99 25.58
N ALA A 463 -20.88 2.95 26.08
CA ALA A 463 -19.69 3.38 25.36
C ALA A 463 -19.31 2.36 24.27
N LYS A 464 -19.38 1.05 24.58
CA LYS A 464 -19.21 -0.02 23.58
C LYS A 464 -20.22 0.12 22.45
N TYR A 465 -21.46 0.38 22.78
CA TYR A 465 -22.53 0.58 21.80
C TYR A 465 -22.24 1.77 20.90
N ARG A 466 -21.88 2.94 21.45
CA ARG A 466 -21.49 4.12 20.65
C ARG A 466 -20.33 3.80 19.72
N THR A 467 -19.31 3.12 20.21
CA THR A 467 -18.15 2.71 19.42
C THR A 467 -18.55 1.82 18.24
N ARG A 468 -19.39 0.80 18.48
CA ARG A 468 -19.94 -0.08 17.44
C ARG A 468 -20.70 0.69 16.39
N VAL A 469 -21.61 1.57 16.81
CA VAL A 469 -22.42 2.39 15.89
C VAL A 469 -21.55 3.31 15.06
N ILE A 470 -20.56 4.02 15.65
CA ILE A 470 -19.64 4.87 14.90
C ILE A 470 -18.93 4.09 13.79
N LEU A 471 -18.38 2.93 14.12
CA LEU A 471 -17.68 2.10 13.13
C LEU A 471 -18.64 1.56 12.06
N GLN A 472 -19.82 1.10 12.47
CA GLN A 472 -20.86 0.67 11.53
C GLN A 472 -21.20 1.77 10.51
N LEU A 473 -21.43 3.00 10.97
CA LEU A 473 -21.77 4.11 10.10
C LEU A 473 -20.62 4.51 9.18
N VAL A 474 -19.38 4.56 9.69
CA VAL A 474 -18.21 4.92 8.87
C VAL A 474 -17.96 3.86 7.81
N PHE A 475 -18.00 2.59 8.16
CA PHE A 475 -17.77 1.49 7.21
C PHE A 475 -18.87 1.41 6.17
N SER A 476 -20.15 1.51 6.59
CA SER A 476 -21.26 1.56 5.66
C SER A 476 -21.18 2.73 4.68
N GLY A 477 -20.69 3.89 5.16
CA GLY A 477 -20.46 5.04 4.29
C GLY A 477 -19.32 4.83 3.28
N ILE A 478 -18.26 4.11 3.66
CA ILE A 478 -17.15 3.76 2.76
C ILE A 478 -17.61 2.70 1.73
N MET A 479 -18.37 1.71 2.16
CA MET A 479 -18.96 0.66 1.31
C MET A 479 -20.06 1.20 0.39
N LYS A 480 -20.50 2.46 0.61
CA LYS A 480 -21.62 3.09 -0.11
C LYS A 480 -22.93 2.29 0.05
N GLU A 481 -23.17 1.79 1.25
CA GLU A 481 -24.41 1.09 1.58
C GLU A 481 -25.63 1.99 1.39
N GLY A 482 -26.73 1.42 0.94
CA GLY A 482 -27.97 2.18 0.74
C GLY A 482 -28.78 2.37 2.01
N ILE A 483 -28.64 1.46 2.97
CA ILE A 483 -29.34 1.46 4.25
C ILE A 483 -28.50 0.84 5.36
N VAL A 484 -28.72 1.29 6.59
CA VAL A 484 -28.08 0.75 7.80
C VAL A 484 -29.14 0.43 8.85
N LEU A 485 -28.98 -0.70 9.52
CA LEU A 485 -29.88 -1.15 10.57
C LEU A 485 -29.20 -1.05 11.93
N ILE A 486 -29.85 -0.36 12.87
CA ILE A 486 -29.32 -0.11 14.22
C ILE A 486 -30.37 -0.57 15.23
N ASP A 487 -30.05 -1.59 16.01
CA ASP A 487 -30.94 -2.08 17.07
C ASP A 487 -30.42 -1.68 18.46
N GLY A 488 -31.30 -1.63 19.45
CA GLY A 488 -30.94 -1.41 20.84
C GLY A 488 -30.50 0.00 21.18
N ALA A 489 -30.99 1.03 20.48
CA ALA A 489 -30.62 2.42 20.74
C ALA A 489 -31.11 2.95 22.11
N ASP A 490 -31.90 2.17 22.83
CA ASP A 490 -32.35 2.45 24.20
C ASP A 490 -31.22 2.40 25.24
N ILE A 491 -30.11 1.70 24.94
CA ILE A 491 -28.90 1.71 25.79
C ILE A 491 -28.31 3.13 25.94
N LEU A 492 -28.63 4.02 25.03
CA LEU A 492 -28.17 5.41 25.04
C LEU A 492 -29.11 6.27 25.91
N ASP A 493 -28.50 7.17 26.67
CA ASP A 493 -29.21 8.26 27.32
C ASP A 493 -29.78 9.28 26.29
N LYS A 494 -30.55 10.23 26.75
CA LYS A 494 -31.17 11.26 25.87
C LYS A 494 -30.15 11.99 25.01
N THR A 495 -29.02 12.36 25.59
CA THR A 495 -27.94 13.06 24.88
C THR A 495 -27.30 12.15 23.80
N GLY A 496 -27.04 10.89 24.14
CA GLY A 496 -26.52 9.90 23.22
C GLY A 496 -27.48 9.63 22.05
N ARG A 497 -28.79 9.53 22.30
CA ARG A 497 -29.81 9.37 21.25
C ARG A 497 -29.87 10.58 20.31
N ASN A 498 -29.83 11.79 20.85
CA ASN A 498 -29.76 13.01 20.03
C ASN A 498 -28.51 13.01 19.14
N GLY A 499 -27.37 12.59 19.68
CA GLY A 499 -26.11 12.42 18.93
C GLY A 499 -26.27 11.40 17.81
N LEU A 500 -26.91 10.25 18.06
CA LEU A 500 -27.20 9.23 17.07
C LEU A 500 -28.01 9.81 15.91
N PHE A 501 -29.16 10.43 16.19
CA PHE A 501 -30.01 11.00 15.14
C PHE A 501 -29.33 12.13 14.37
N LYS A 502 -28.54 12.97 15.06
CA LYS A 502 -27.73 13.99 14.42
C LYS A 502 -26.69 13.38 13.46
N ALA A 503 -26.00 12.32 13.87
CA ALA A 503 -25.09 11.61 13.00
C ALA A 503 -25.80 11.01 11.78
N LEU A 504 -26.88 10.27 11.99
CA LEU A 504 -27.66 9.61 10.94
C LEU A 504 -28.23 10.60 9.92
N SER A 505 -28.68 11.79 10.36
CA SER A 505 -29.21 12.81 9.46
C SER A 505 -28.20 13.30 8.41
N LYS A 506 -26.91 13.14 8.67
CA LYS A 506 -25.81 13.56 7.79
C LYS A 506 -25.17 12.43 6.98
N MET A 507 -25.55 11.17 7.25
CA MET A 507 -25.04 10.05 6.48
C MET A 507 -25.70 9.99 5.08
N PRO A 508 -25.04 9.42 4.05
CA PRO A 508 -25.59 9.37 2.70
C PRO A 508 -26.69 8.31 2.50
N PHE A 509 -26.84 7.40 3.44
CA PHE A 509 -27.78 6.26 3.39
C PHE A 509 -29.02 6.47 4.26
N GLU A 510 -30.06 5.65 4.04
CA GLU A 510 -31.20 5.54 4.94
C GLU A 510 -30.83 4.74 6.19
N SER A 511 -31.57 4.91 7.26
CA SER A 511 -31.34 4.15 8.49
C SER A 511 -32.64 3.71 9.15
N ILE A 512 -32.63 2.49 9.70
CA ILE A 512 -33.71 1.97 10.54
C ILE A 512 -33.15 1.78 11.94
N VAL A 513 -33.79 2.41 12.93
CA VAL A 513 -33.36 2.41 14.31
C VAL A 513 -34.40 1.78 15.21
N GLY A 514 -34.04 0.72 15.92
CA GLY A 514 -34.86 0.09 16.97
C GLY A 514 -34.57 0.71 18.32
N MET A 515 -35.61 1.17 18.99
CA MET A 515 -35.49 1.78 20.33
C MET A 515 -36.67 1.43 21.23
N THR A 516 -36.36 1.03 22.45
CA THR A 516 -37.40 0.81 23.46
C THR A 516 -37.92 2.12 24.00
N MET A 517 -39.23 2.26 24.03
CA MET A 517 -39.95 3.37 24.62
C MET A 517 -41.13 2.87 25.45
N HIS A 518 -41.45 3.61 26.52
CA HIS A 518 -42.52 3.21 27.44
C HIS A 518 -43.91 3.65 26.92
N LYS A 519 -43.95 4.79 26.26
CA LYS A 519 -45.20 5.39 25.79
C LYS A 519 -45.07 5.86 24.34
N LYS A 520 -46.13 5.86 23.59
CA LYS A 520 -46.17 6.32 22.21
C LYS A 520 -45.95 7.85 22.11
N GLU A 521 -46.36 8.58 23.13
CA GLU A 521 -46.19 10.02 23.24
C GLU A 521 -44.71 10.47 23.43
N ASP A 522 -43.84 9.52 23.86
CA ASP A 522 -42.40 9.79 24.04
C ASP A 522 -41.62 9.72 22.71
N ILE A 523 -42.28 9.38 21.60
CA ILE A 523 -41.63 9.27 20.29
C ILE A 523 -41.15 10.65 19.84
N PRO A 524 -39.86 10.83 19.51
CA PRO A 524 -39.35 12.09 19.04
C PRO A 524 -39.94 12.43 17.65
N ASP A 525 -40.21 13.71 17.43
CA ASP A 525 -40.53 14.15 16.08
C ASP A 525 -39.26 14.22 15.23
N LEU A 526 -39.19 13.36 14.22
CA LEU A 526 -38.06 13.29 13.27
C LEU A 526 -38.42 13.90 11.90
N SER A 527 -39.61 14.48 11.74
CA SER A 527 -40.07 15.04 10.48
C SER A 527 -39.14 16.10 9.90
N GLY A 528 -38.58 16.97 10.77
CA GLY A 528 -37.63 18.02 10.40
C GLY A 528 -36.30 17.52 9.79
N ILE A 529 -35.99 16.24 9.92
CA ILE A 529 -34.80 15.59 9.34
C ILE A 529 -35.16 14.49 8.31
N GLY A 530 -36.41 14.51 7.80
CA GLY A 530 -36.90 13.51 6.85
C GLY A 530 -37.12 12.13 7.46
N GLY A 531 -37.28 12.05 8.77
CA GLY A 531 -37.51 10.81 9.49
C GLY A 531 -38.97 10.41 9.53
N ARG A 532 -39.17 9.11 9.80
CA ARG A 532 -40.49 8.50 10.04
C ARG A 532 -40.42 7.68 11.32
N CYS A 533 -41.52 7.66 12.06
CA CYS A 533 -41.61 6.93 13.32
C CYS A 533 -42.77 5.96 13.27
N TYR A 534 -42.56 4.75 13.76
CA TYR A 534 -43.55 3.71 13.85
C TYR A 534 -43.57 3.14 15.27
N TRP A 535 -44.77 2.89 15.76
CA TRP A 535 -44.98 2.19 17.04
C TRP A 535 -45.18 0.72 16.78
N VAL A 536 -44.40 -0.11 17.42
CA VAL A 536 -44.48 -1.58 17.36
C VAL A 536 -45.13 -2.08 18.64
N GLU A 537 -46.23 -2.74 18.57
CA GLU A 537 -46.95 -3.32 19.69
C GLU A 537 -47.56 -4.67 19.30
N ASP A 538 -47.38 -5.69 20.11
CA ASP A 538 -47.88 -7.06 19.91
C ASP A 538 -47.62 -7.63 18.51
N GLY A 539 -46.46 -7.35 17.94
CA GLY A 539 -46.08 -7.85 16.61
C GLY A 539 -46.74 -7.13 15.43
N VAL A 540 -47.41 -6.02 15.68
CA VAL A 540 -48.01 -5.16 14.64
C VAL A 540 -47.38 -3.79 14.66
N VAL A 541 -47.28 -3.15 13.50
CA VAL A 541 -46.78 -1.80 13.33
C VAL A 541 -47.93 -0.84 13.04
N ALA A 542 -48.02 0.23 13.81
CA ALA A 542 -49.00 1.28 13.71
C ALA A 542 -48.40 2.66 13.41
#